data_dc85ec9a04161e467bfb25907ca43c75
#
_entry.id   dc85ec9a04161e467bfb25907ca43c75
#
_cell.length_a   1.000
_cell.length_b   1.000
_cell.length_c   1.000
_cell.angle_alpha   90.00
_cell.angle_beta   90.00
_cell.angle_gamma   90.00
#
_symmetry.space_group_name_H-M   'P 1'
#
loop_
_entity.id
_entity.type
_entity.pdbx_description
1 polymer ?
#
loop_
_entity_poly.entity_id
_entity_poly.type
_entity_poly.pdbx_seq_one_letter_code
_entity_poly.pdbx_strand_id
1 'polypeptide(L)'
;AAQSIGEPGTQLTLRTFHTGGTASSIAAGSQMIAKFDGKIEFDSVKTAKQEGEDGEVRKVVIGRTGEFRIIDKDSGKVVMTNNIPYGSILSVKDNQNLKKGDVICSWDPYNAVIISEYKGTSQYDNVIEGITYREELDEQTGHREKVTIESRDKKKSPSILIIDANGKEVYSYSIPVGSHIAMADGQDVIPGQIIAKLPRTLSKVRDITGGLPRVTE
;
A
#
# COMPACT_ATOMS: atom_id res chain seq x y z
N ALA A 1 22.16 -29.38 -34.83
CA ALA A 1 20.70 -29.26 -34.65
C ALA A 1 20.24 -29.54 -33.21
N ALA A 2 20.99 -30.35 -32.45
CA ALA A 2 20.63 -30.66 -31.06
C ALA A 2 20.99 -29.56 -30.04
N GLN A 3 21.96 -28.71 -30.36
CA GLN A 3 22.39 -27.61 -29.45
C GLN A 3 21.43 -26.43 -29.42
N SER A 4 20.70 -26.17 -30.52
CA SER A 4 19.73 -25.07 -30.57
C SER A 4 18.39 -25.34 -29.88
N ILE A 5 18.10 -26.60 -29.55
CA ILE A 5 16.83 -26.97 -28.85
C ILE A 5 16.99 -26.90 -27.34
N GLY A 6 18.19 -27.01 -26.76
CA GLY A 6 18.43 -26.92 -25.32
C GLY A 6 18.52 -25.48 -24.78
N GLU A 7 18.89 -24.53 -25.63
CA GLU A 7 19.12 -23.14 -25.22
C GLU A 7 17.87 -22.38 -24.76
N PRO A 8 16.71 -22.47 -25.43
CA PRO A 8 15.49 -21.82 -24.99
C PRO A 8 14.93 -22.35 -23.66
N GLY A 9 15.11 -23.65 -23.41
CA GLY A 9 14.66 -24.30 -22.17
C GLY A 9 15.46 -23.84 -20.95
N THR A 10 16.76 -23.66 -21.10
CA THR A 10 17.66 -23.20 -20.03
C THR A 10 17.41 -21.73 -19.72
N GLN A 11 17.16 -20.88 -20.70
CA GLN A 11 16.80 -19.47 -20.51
C GLN A 11 15.42 -19.30 -19.87
N LEU A 12 14.43 -20.11 -20.24
CA LEU A 12 13.10 -20.13 -19.62
C LEU A 12 13.18 -20.58 -18.16
N THR A 13 13.99 -21.59 -17.83
CA THR A 13 14.18 -22.08 -16.45
C THR A 13 14.88 -21.05 -15.58
N LEU A 14 15.90 -20.38 -16.08
CA LEU A 14 16.59 -19.28 -15.39
C LEU A 14 15.66 -18.07 -15.16
N ARG A 15 14.84 -17.70 -16.15
CA ARG A 15 13.88 -16.60 -16.04
C ARG A 15 12.80 -16.88 -15.00
N THR A 16 12.30 -18.13 -14.94
CA THR A 16 11.30 -18.56 -13.94
C THR A 16 11.90 -18.57 -12.53
N PHE A 17 13.16 -18.97 -12.39
CA PHE A 17 13.85 -19.00 -11.11
C PHE A 17 14.07 -17.59 -10.52
N HIS A 18 14.47 -16.62 -11.35
CA HIS A 18 14.63 -15.23 -10.95
C HIS A 18 13.30 -14.55 -10.61
N THR A 19 12.21 -14.86 -11.30
CA THR A 19 10.89 -14.30 -11.03
C THR A 19 10.34 -14.80 -9.70
N GLY A 20 10.51 -16.08 -9.37
CA GLY A 20 10.08 -16.65 -8.09
C GLY A 20 10.83 -16.08 -6.89
N GLY A 21 12.14 -15.88 -7.00
CA GLY A 21 12.97 -15.28 -5.95
C GLY A 21 12.61 -13.82 -5.67
N THR A 22 12.34 -13.05 -6.70
CA THR A 22 11.95 -11.64 -6.56
C THR A 22 10.55 -11.50 -5.96
N ALA A 23 9.59 -12.32 -6.40
CA ALA A 23 8.24 -12.30 -5.84
C ALA A 23 8.21 -12.70 -4.36
N SER A 24 8.97 -13.73 -3.96
CA SER A 24 9.05 -14.15 -2.56
C SER A 24 9.74 -13.10 -1.68
N SER A 25 10.76 -12.41 -2.17
CA SER A 25 11.43 -11.34 -1.44
C SER A 25 10.56 -10.10 -1.28
N ILE A 26 9.75 -9.76 -2.28
CA ILE A 26 8.77 -8.67 -2.21
C ILE A 26 7.66 -9.02 -1.23
N ALA A 27 7.12 -10.24 -1.27
CA ALA A 27 6.12 -10.71 -0.32
C ALA A 27 6.65 -10.68 1.11
N ALA A 28 7.89 -11.11 1.34
CA ALA A 28 8.53 -11.04 2.66
C ALA A 28 8.73 -9.59 3.15
N GLY A 29 8.95 -8.65 2.25
CA GLY A 29 9.10 -7.22 2.57
C GLY A 29 7.78 -6.46 2.77
N SER A 30 6.63 -7.09 2.49
CA SER A 30 5.30 -6.46 2.56
C SER A 30 4.43 -6.97 3.71
N GLN A 31 5.02 -7.65 4.67
CA GLN A 31 4.35 -8.14 5.87
C GLN A 31 5.23 -8.00 7.11
N MET A 32 4.57 -7.90 8.24
CA MET A 32 5.22 -7.91 9.55
C MET A 32 4.86 -9.19 10.28
N ILE A 33 5.87 -9.90 10.76
CA ILE A 33 5.72 -11.18 11.43
C ILE A 33 6.18 -11.10 12.89
N ALA A 34 5.57 -11.90 13.75
CA ALA A 34 6.00 -12.05 15.13
C ALA A 34 7.35 -12.76 15.19
N LYS A 35 8.33 -12.11 15.81
CA LYS A 35 9.69 -12.70 16.02
C LYS A 35 9.78 -13.56 17.26
N PHE A 36 8.83 -13.43 18.18
CA PHE A 36 8.76 -14.10 19.44
C PHE A 36 7.34 -14.57 19.74
N ASP A 37 7.21 -15.60 20.56
CA ASP A 37 5.94 -16.00 21.13
C ASP A 37 5.49 -14.99 22.18
N GLY A 38 4.20 -14.75 22.30
CA GLY A 38 3.68 -13.82 23.29
C GLY A 38 2.27 -13.35 23.02
N LYS A 39 1.81 -12.43 23.83
CA LYS A 39 0.52 -11.75 23.69
C LYS A 39 0.73 -10.41 23.01
N ILE A 40 0.02 -10.15 21.90
CA ILE A 40 0.07 -8.84 21.25
C ILE A 40 -0.88 -7.87 21.96
N GLU A 41 -0.42 -6.65 22.15
CA GLU A 41 -1.23 -5.52 22.61
C GLU A 41 -1.04 -4.35 21.65
N PHE A 42 -2.15 -3.71 21.27
CA PHE A 42 -2.17 -2.54 20.41
C PHE A 42 -2.23 -1.26 21.23
N ASP A 43 -1.50 -0.25 20.80
CA ASP A 43 -1.55 1.09 21.34
C ASP A 43 -1.88 2.08 20.23
N SER A 44 -2.93 2.89 20.46
CA SER A 44 -3.36 3.96 19.55
C SER A 44 -3.65 3.51 18.11
N VAL A 45 -3.98 2.24 17.91
CA VAL A 45 -4.27 1.68 16.58
C VAL A 45 -5.70 1.98 16.18
N LYS A 46 -5.86 2.87 15.20
CA LYS A 46 -7.16 3.15 14.57
C LYS A 46 -7.35 2.26 13.36
N THR A 47 -8.46 1.54 13.31
CA THR A 47 -8.80 0.67 12.18
C THR A 47 -10.20 0.94 11.66
N ALA A 48 -10.41 0.65 10.39
CA ALA A 48 -11.72 0.63 9.77
C ALA A 48 -11.94 -0.73 9.08
N LYS A 49 -13.20 -1.05 8.85
CA LYS A 49 -13.56 -2.22 8.05
C LYS A 49 -13.47 -1.83 6.57
N GLN A 50 -12.80 -2.63 5.79
CA GLN A 50 -12.70 -2.51 4.34
C GLN A 50 -13.16 -3.81 3.71
N GLU A 51 -14.04 -3.71 2.73
CA GLU A 51 -14.43 -4.83 1.90
C GLU A 51 -13.42 -4.96 0.75
N GLY A 52 -12.77 -6.10 0.66
CA GLY A 52 -11.85 -6.42 -0.42
C GLY A 52 -12.60 -6.73 -1.72
N GLU A 53 -11.88 -6.78 -2.84
CA GLU A 53 -12.42 -7.16 -4.16
C GLU A 53 -12.97 -8.59 -4.17
N ASP A 54 -12.52 -9.41 -3.23
CA ASP A 54 -12.98 -10.80 -2.97
C ASP A 54 -14.23 -10.88 -2.09
N GLY A 55 -14.80 -9.74 -1.63
CA GLY A 55 -15.94 -9.66 -0.72
C GLY A 55 -15.60 -9.95 0.74
N GLU A 56 -14.34 -10.20 1.08
CA GLU A 56 -13.92 -10.37 2.48
C GLU A 56 -13.80 -9.03 3.21
N VAL A 57 -14.33 -8.97 4.42
CA VAL A 57 -14.19 -7.79 5.29
C VAL A 57 -12.89 -7.87 6.07
N ARG A 58 -11.99 -6.95 5.80
CA ARG A 58 -10.68 -6.84 6.43
C ARG A 58 -10.62 -5.61 7.33
N LYS A 59 -9.73 -5.66 8.33
CA LYS A 59 -9.42 -4.48 9.15
C LYS A 59 -8.21 -3.78 8.57
N VAL A 60 -8.41 -2.56 8.09
CA VAL A 60 -7.34 -1.71 7.58
C VAL A 60 -6.95 -0.66 8.62
N VAL A 61 -5.66 -0.40 8.74
CA VAL A 61 -5.13 0.62 9.64
C VAL A 61 -5.24 1.99 8.98
N ILE A 62 -6.02 2.87 9.59
CA ILE A 62 -6.27 4.24 9.13
C ILE A 62 -5.54 5.29 9.96
N GLY A 63 -4.95 4.89 11.10
CA GLY A 63 -4.13 5.75 11.94
C GLY A 63 -2.66 5.75 11.51
N ARG A 64 -1.95 6.84 11.76
CA ARG A 64 -0.52 7.00 11.42
C ARG A 64 0.41 6.76 12.59
N THR A 65 -0.11 6.64 13.81
CA THR A 65 0.64 6.56 15.07
C THR A 65 0.41 5.25 15.83
N GLY A 66 -0.19 4.25 15.18
CA GLY A 66 -0.47 2.97 15.83
C GLY A 66 0.80 2.16 16.08
N GLU A 67 0.91 1.61 17.27
CA GLU A 67 2.00 0.72 17.69
C GLU A 67 1.44 -0.60 18.18
N PHE A 68 2.27 -1.65 18.17
CA PHE A 68 1.98 -2.88 18.88
C PHE A 68 3.17 -3.30 19.73
N ARG A 69 2.88 -4.05 20.78
CA ARG A 69 3.85 -4.69 21.65
C ARG A 69 3.53 -6.17 21.73
N ILE A 70 4.56 -7.01 21.74
CA ILE A 70 4.43 -8.43 22.08
C ILE A 70 5.02 -8.62 23.49
N ILE A 71 4.21 -9.17 24.37
CA ILE A 71 4.54 -9.41 25.76
C ILE A 71 4.71 -10.91 25.95
N ASP A 72 5.88 -11.31 26.42
CA ASP A 72 6.16 -12.69 26.79
C ASP A 72 5.26 -13.10 27.96
N LYS A 73 4.64 -14.27 27.84
CA LYS A 73 3.66 -14.74 28.84
C LYS A 73 4.26 -15.12 30.17
N ASP A 74 5.48 -15.64 30.14
CA ASP A 74 6.12 -16.20 31.34
C ASP A 74 6.79 -15.10 32.15
N SER A 75 7.47 -14.18 31.50
CA SER A 75 8.21 -13.10 32.15
C SER A 75 7.42 -11.78 32.27
N GLY A 76 6.32 -11.63 31.52
CA GLY A 76 5.56 -10.38 31.44
C GLY A 76 6.33 -9.21 30.80
N LYS A 77 7.48 -9.48 30.18
CA LYS A 77 8.33 -8.46 29.55
C LYS A 77 7.93 -8.22 28.10
N VAL A 78 8.07 -6.98 27.65
CA VAL A 78 7.93 -6.63 26.24
C VAL A 78 9.13 -7.17 25.47
N VAL A 79 8.88 -8.07 24.51
CA VAL A 79 9.91 -8.71 23.69
C VAL A 79 9.98 -8.16 22.27
N MET A 80 8.94 -7.47 21.83
CA MET A 80 8.92 -6.81 20.53
C MET A 80 8.01 -5.59 20.57
N THR A 81 8.44 -4.49 19.96
CA THR A 81 7.63 -3.28 19.74
C THR A 81 7.91 -2.76 18.34
N ASN A 82 6.84 -2.43 17.60
CA ASN A 82 6.95 -1.78 16.29
C ASN A 82 5.71 -0.95 15.98
N ASN A 83 5.89 0.03 15.11
CA ASN A 83 4.78 0.79 14.52
C ASN A 83 4.08 -0.06 13.47
N ILE A 84 2.76 0.10 13.39
CA ILE A 84 1.93 -0.52 12.36
C ILE A 84 1.80 0.47 11.19
N PRO A 85 2.22 0.08 9.97
CA PRO A 85 2.15 0.98 8.83
C PRO A 85 0.70 1.38 8.48
N TYR A 86 0.50 2.65 8.16
CA TYR A 86 -0.76 3.15 7.62
C TYR A 86 -1.15 2.38 6.34
N GLY A 87 -2.42 2.03 6.20
CA GLY A 87 -2.93 1.27 5.06
C GLY A 87 -2.65 -0.23 5.11
N SER A 88 -2.02 -0.74 6.18
CA SER A 88 -1.83 -2.18 6.34
C SER A 88 -3.11 -2.87 6.79
N ILE A 89 -3.24 -4.13 6.40
CA ILE A 89 -4.33 -5.02 6.78
C ILE A 89 -3.87 -5.83 7.99
N LEU A 90 -4.65 -5.77 9.08
CA LEU A 90 -4.37 -6.54 10.28
C LEU A 90 -4.84 -7.99 10.14
N SER A 91 -3.95 -8.92 10.44
CA SER A 91 -4.24 -10.38 10.47
C SER A 91 -4.55 -10.88 11.87
N VAL A 92 -4.31 -10.07 12.90
CA VAL A 92 -4.45 -10.44 14.30
C VAL A 92 -5.36 -9.49 15.06
N LYS A 93 -5.87 -9.93 16.19
CA LYS A 93 -6.71 -9.13 17.09
C LYS A 93 -5.89 -8.64 18.28
N ASP A 94 -6.33 -7.55 18.86
CA ASP A 94 -5.77 -7.08 20.13
C ASP A 94 -5.90 -8.14 21.21
N ASN A 95 -4.87 -8.26 22.03
CA ASN A 95 -4.76 -9.26 23.10
C ASN A 95 -4.72 -10.72 22.64
N GLN A 96 -4.45 -10.98 21.36
CA GLN A 96 -4.28 -12.33 20.81
C GLN A 96 -2.93 -12.92 21.21
N ASN A 97 -2.93 -14.24 21.44
CA ASN A 97 -1.69 -14.99 21.63
C ASN A 97 -1.10 -15.32 20.26
N LEU A 98 0.16 -14.99 20.09
CA LEU A 98 0.93 -15.22 18.87
C LEU A 98 2.04 -16.21 19.09
N LYS A 99 2.38 -16.92 18.01
CA LYS A 99 3.62 -17.72 17.91
C LYS A 99 4.59 -17.00 16.99
N LYS A 100 5.86 -17.28 17.18
CA LYS A 100 6.91 -16.84 16.25
C LYS A 100 6.57 -17.30 14.84
N GLY A 101 6.56 -16.35 13.89
CA GLY A 101 6.19 -16.58 12.48
C GLY A 101 4.78 -16.16 12.13
N ASP A 102 3.89 -15.90 13.08
CA ASP A 102 2.55 -15.42 12.80
C ASP A 102 2.59 -14.04 12.13
N VAL A 103 1.78 -13.86 11.09
CA VAL A 103 1.66 -12.58 10.39
C VAL A 103 0.80 -11.63 11.23
N ILE A 104 1.34 -10.48 11.57
CA ILE A 104 0.67 -9.43 12.34
C ILE A 104 -0.12 -8.52 11.42
N CYS A 105 0.52 -8.00 10.39
CA CYS A 105 -0.09 -7.18 9.37
C CYS A 105 0.64 -7.32 8.03
N SER A 106 -0.06 -6.98 6.96
CA SER A 106 0.48 -6.96 5.60
C SER A 106 0.01 -5.72 4.86
N TRP A 107 0.74 -5.30 3.83
CA TRP A 107 0.40 -4.15 2.98
C TRP A 107 0.73 -4.44 1.53
N ASP A 108 0.16 -3.64 0.62
CA ASP A 108 0.48 -3.72 -0.79
C ASP A 108 1.91 -3.19 -1.03
N PRO A 109 2.84 -4.02 -1.53
CA PRO A 109 4.20 -3.58 -1.81
C PRO A 109 4.28 -2.63 -3.01
N TYR A 110 3.29 -2.68 -3.92
CA TYR A 110 3.30 -1.97 -5.19
C TYR A 110 2.65 -0.60 -5.11
N ASN A 111 1.69 -0.42 -4.19
CA ASN A 111 0.93 0.81 -4.06
C ASN A 111 0.95 1.34 -2.63
N ALA A 112 1.14 2.65 -2.50
CA ALA A 112 0.71 3.35 -1.30
C ALA A 112 -0.75 3.75 -1.46
N VAL A 113 -1.53 3.67 -0.39
CA VAL A 113 -2.96 3.98 -0.42
C VAL A 113 -3.26 5.24 0.38
N ILE A 114 -4.26 6.02 -0.07
CA ILE A 114 -4.90 7.08 0.70
C ILE A 114 -6.29 6.56 1.04
N ILE A 115 -6.60 6.49 2.32
CA ILE A 115 -7.82 5.88 2.86
C ILE A 115 -8.60 6.92 3.64
N SER A 116 -9.92 6.95 3.48
CA SER A 116 -10.76 7.86 4.25
C SER A 116 -10.84 7.42 5.72
N GLU A 117 -10.66 8.38 6.61
CA GLU A 117 -10.90 8.24 8.05
C GLU A 117 -12.32 8.72 8.43
N TYR A 118 -13.01 9.40 7.52
CA TYR A 118 -14.26 10.10 7.77
C TYR A 118 -15.39 9.57 6.90
N LYS A 119 -16.61 9.72 7.42
CA LYS A 119 -17.86 9.48 6.71
C LYS A 119 -18.36 10.80 6.10
N GLY A 120 -18.85 10.74 4.87
CA GLY A 120 -19.42 11.89 4.18
C GLY A 120 -19.64 11.62 2.72
N THR A 121 -19.62 12.69 1.92
CA THR A 121 -19.70 12.64 0.45
C THR A 121 -18.40 13.21 -0.12
N SER A 122 -17.82 12.55 -1.11
CA SER A 122 -16.62 13.05 -1.80
C SER A 122 -16.96 14.23 -2.69
N GLN A 123 -16.08 15.21 -2.71
CA GLN A 123 -16.13 16.32 -3.66
C GLN A 123 -14.74 16.56 -4.24
N TYR A 124 -14.67 16.66 -5.55
CA TYR A 124 -13.42 17.01 -6.24
C TYR A 124 -13.10 18.49 -6.07
N ASP A 125 -11.87 18.79 -5.68
CA ASP A 125 -11.32 20.12 -5.67
C ASP A 125 -10.06 20.17 -6.54
N ASN A 126 -10.04 21.10 -7.52
CA ASN A 126 -8.97 21.20 -8.50
C ASN A 126 -8.65 19.89 -9.27
N VAL A 127 -9.59 18.97 -9.36
CA VAL A 127 -9.46 17.76 -10.19
C VAL A 127 -9.99 18.09 -11.58
N ILE A 128 -9.12 18.55 -12.47
CA ILE A 128 -9.46 19.10 -13.80
C ILE A 128 -8.75 18.29 -14.87
N GLU A 129 -9.52 17.74 -15.80
CA GLU A 129 -8.99 16.94 -16.90
C GLU A 129 -8.05 17.75 -17.80
N GLY A 130 -6.93 17.15 -18.17
CA GLY A 130 -5.88 17.77 -18.96
C GLY A 130 -5.04 18.82 -18.23
N ILE A 131 -5.36 19.15 -16.96
CA ILE A 131 -4.63 20.12 -16.14
C ILE A 131 -4.00 19.45 -14.90
N THR A 132 -4.82 18.74 -14.11
CA THR A 132 -4.37 18.09 -12.88
C THR A 132 -4.51 16.58 -12.92
N TYR A 133 -5.31 16.04 -13.83
CA TYR A 133 -5.37 14.62 -14.12
C TYR A 133 -5.56 14.35 -15.62
N ARG A 134 -5.27 13.13 -16.03
CA ARG A 134 -5.60 12.57 -17.34
C ARG A 134 -6.26 11.20 -17.18
N GLU A 135 -7.06 10.80 -18.14
CA GLU A 135 -7.56 9.42 -18.20
C GLU A 135 -6.52 8.53 -18.87
N GLU A 136 -6.19 7.44 -18.23
CA GLU A 136 -5.33 6.38 -18.76
C GLU A 136 -6.15 5.09 -18.86
N LEU A 137 -5.94 4.33 -19.94
CA LEU A 137 -6.52 3.01 -20.08
C LEU A 137 -5.61 2.01 -19.40
N ASP A 138 -6.12 1.32 -18.37
CA ASP A 138 -5.43 0.17 -17.82
C ASP A 138 -5.56 -1.00 -18.79
N GLU A 139 -4.44 -1.40 -19.39
CA GLU A 139 -4.41 -2.49 -20.39
C GLU A 139 -4.75 -3.86 -19.77
N GLN A 140 -4.60 -4.02 -18.45
CA GLN A 140 -4.89 -5.28 -17.78
C GLN A 140 -6.38 -5.44 -17.45
N THR A 141 -7.03 -4.37 -17.00
CA THR A 141 -8.43 -4.40 -16.59
C THR A 141 -9.38 -3.88 -17.67
N GLY A 142 -8.86 -3.12 -18.64
CA GLY A 142 -9.66 -2.45 -19.67
C GLY A 142 -10.47 -1.25 -19.16
N HIS A 143 -10.27 -0.87 -17.90
CA HIS A 143 -10.93 0.29 -17.30
C HIS A 143 -10.13 1.57 -17.50
N ARG A 144 -10.85 2.70 -17.61
CA ARG A 144 -10.22 4.01 -17.61
C ARG A 144 -10.01 4.48 -16.19
N GLU A 145 -8.79 4.85 -15.89
CA GLU A 145 -8.39 5.37 -14.58
C GLU A 145 -7.99 6.83 -14.67
N LYS A 146 -8.34 7.60 -13.66
CA LYS A 146 -7.92 9.00 -13.53
C LYS A 146 -6.59 9.06 -12.84
N VAL A 147 -5.55 9.44 -13.56
CA VAL A 147 -4.18 9.55 -13.04
C VAL A 147 -3.82 11.03 -12.89
N THR A 148 -3.42 11.43 -11.70
CA THR A 148 -3.00 12.81 -11.43
C THR A 148 -1.69 13.14 -12.13
N ILE A 149 -1.63 14.32 -12.73
CA ILE A 149 -0.46 14.83 -13.44
C ILE A 149 0.03 16.13 -12.80
N GLU A 150 1.28 16.47 -13.05
CA GLU A 150 1.83 17.73 -12.58
C GLU A 150 1.16 18.91 -13.31
N SER A 151 0.55 19.81 -12.53
CA SER A 151 -0.02 21.04 -13.08
C SER A 151 1.07 22.09 -13.24
N ARG A 152 1.03 22.81 -14.37
CA ARG A 152 1.88 24.00 -14.60
C ARG A 152 1.58 25.12 -13.60
N ASP A 153 0.35 25.18 -13.12
CA ASP A 153 -0.07 26.13 -12.09
C ASP A 153 0.03 25.46 -10.71
N LYS A 154 1.06 25.81 -9.96
CA LYS A 154 1.31 25.28 -8.60
C LYS A 154 0.19 25.56 -7.60
N LYS A 155 -0.72 26.49 -7.92
CA LYS A 155 -1.90 26.78 -7.09
C LYS A 155 -3.03 25.77 -7.28
N LYS A 156 -2.96 24.96 -8.35
CA LYS A 156 -3.95 23.93 -8.68
C LYS A 156 -3.43 22.55 -8.31
N SER A 157 -3.47 22.25 -7.02
CA SER A 157 -3.18 20.90 -6.54
C SER A 157 -4.48 20.12 -6.39
N PRO A 158 -4.61 18.91 -6.98
CA PRO A 158 -5.83 18.14 -6.87
C PRO A 158 -6.01 17.64 -5.44
N SER A 159 -7.23 17.76 -4.93
CA SER A 159 -7.64 17.22 -3.63
C SER A 159 -9.06 16.66 -3.69
N ILE A 160 -9.37 15.77 -2.77
CA ILE A 160 -10.70 15.21 -2.56
C ILE A 160 -11.16 15.62 -1.18
N LEU A 161 -12.23 16.40 -1.14
CA LEU A 161 -12.88 16.84 0.08
C LEU A 161 -13.89 15.79 0.53
N ILE A 162 -13.98 15.58 1.82
CA ILE A 162 -15.08 14.84 2.43
C ILE A 162 -16.02 15.85 3.07
N ILE A 163 -17.26 15.83 2.65
CA ILE A 163 -18.31 16.80 3.03
C ILE A 163 -19.37 16.08 3.84
N ASP A 164 -19.83 16.71 4.92
CA ASP A 164 -20.92 16.19 5.73
C ASP A 164 -22.30 16.44 5.08
N ALA A 165 -23.36 15.92 5.70
CA ALA A 165 -24.74 16.10 5.24
C ALA A 165 -25.21 17.57 5.20
N ASN A 166 -24.51 18.49 5.86
CA ASN A 166 -24.79 19.92 5.89
C ASN A 166 -23.99 20.71 4.84
N GLY A 167 -23.19 20.02 4.02
CA GLY A 167 -22.33 20.64 3.02
C GLY A 167 -21.04 21.26 3.61
N LYS A 168 -20.69 20.92 4.85
CA LYS A 168 -19.48 21.38 5.51
C LYS A 168 -18.33 20.43 5.23
N GLU A 169 -17.17 20.98 4.89
CA GLU A 169 -15.93 20.22 4.76
C GLU A 169 -15.52 19.60 6.10
N VAL A 170 -15.40 18.27 6.13
CA VAL A 170 -14.91 17.50 7.26
C VAL A 170 -13.42 17.32 7.18
N TYR A 171 -12.92 16.99 5.98
CA TYR A 171 -11.49 16.78 5.74
C TYR A 171 -11.15 16.92 4.25
N SER A 172 -9.89 17.29 3.98
CA SER A 172 -9.34 17.41 2.63
C SER A 172 -8.14 16.49 2.46
N TYR A 173 -8.21 15.61 1.46
CA TYR A 173 -7.13 14.71 1.07
C TYR A 173 -6.42 15.27 -0.16
N SER A 174 -5.18 15.74 0.00
CA SER A 174 -4.33 16.11 -1.12
C SER A 174 -3.89 14.87 -1.88
N ILE A 175 -4.03 14.88 -3.19
CA ILE A 175 -3.70 13.75 -4.06
C ILE A 175 -2.36 14.02 -4.74
N PRO A 176 -1.31 13.23 -4.43
CA PRO A 176 0.00 13.38 -5.05
C PRO A 176 -0.02 13.12 -6.56
N VAL A 177 0.92 13.71 -7.28
CA VAL A 177 1.12 13.44 -8.72
C VAL A 177 1.45 11.97 -8.95
N GLY A 178 0.86 11.39 -9.99
CA GLY A 178 1.00 9.96 -10.32
C GLY A 178 0.04 9.05 -9.55
N SER A 179 -0.87 9.61 -8.75
CA SER A 179 -1.88 8.82 -8.05
C SER A 179 -3.04 8.46 -8.96
N HIS A 180 -3.53 7.25 -8.80
CA HIS A 180 -4.77 6.76 -9.43
C HIS A 180 -5.93 7.07 -8.50
N ILE A 181 -6.86 7.92 -8.94
CA ILE A 181 -8.05 8.29 -8.16
C ILE A 181 -9.04 7.13 -8.21
N ALA A 182 -9.33 6.53 -7.06
CA ALA A 182 -10.25 5.41 -6.95
C ALA A 182 -11.70 5.81 -6.63
N MET A 183 -11.91 7.07 -6.21
CA MET A 183 -13.18 7.58 -5.74
C MET A 183 -13.79 8.54 -6.76
N ALA A 184 -15.10 8.39 -7.05
CA ALA A 184 -15.83 9.31 -7.92
C ALA A 184 -16.23 10.58 -7.16
N ASP A 185 -16.49 11.66 -7.91
CA ASP A 185 -17.08 12.90 -7.38
C ASP A 185 -18.53 12.64 -6.95
N GLY A 186 -18.94 13.16 -5.79
CA GLY A 186 -20.28 12.97 -5.25
C GLY A 186 -20.60 11.57 -4.71
N GLN A 187 -19.59 10.73 -4.51
CA GLN A 187 -19.76 9.38 -3.98
C GLN A 187 -19.86 9.40 -2.45
N ASP A 188 -20.74 8.54 -1.90
CA ASP A 188 -20.78 8.31 -0.46
C ASP A 188 -19.51 7.63 0.03
N VAL A 189 -18.95 8.15 1.09
CA VAL A 189 -17.67 7.72 1.66
C VAL A 189 -17.87 7.22 3.08
N ILE A 190 -17.28 6.09 3.37
CA ILE A 190 -17.20 5.52 4.71
C ILE A 190 -15.73 5.37 5.15
N PRO A 191 -15.44 5.37 6.47
CA PRO A 191 -14.09 5.11 6.95
C PRO A 191 -13.56 3.76 6.43
N GLY A 192 -12.30 3.74 6.00
CA GLY A 192 -11.65 2.55 5.43
C GLY A 192 -11.70 2.46 3.91
N GLN A 193 -12.47 3.32 3.24
CA GLN A 193 -12.58 3.32 1.79
C GLN A 193 -11.35 3.97 1.15
N ILE A 194 -10.84 3.36 0.07
CA ILE A 194 -9.68 3.88 -0.67
C ILE A 194 -10.09 5.10 -1.49
N ILE A 195 -9.39 6.21 -1.31
CA ILE A 195 -9.56 7.46 -2.05
C ILE A 195 -8.68 7.45 -3.30
N ALA A 196 -7.41 7.11 -3.13
CA ALA A 196 -6.45 7.03 -4.22
C ALA A 196 -5.36 6.00 -3.93
N LYS A 197 -4.77 5.48 -5.00
CA LYS A 197 -3.62 4.58 -4.97
C LYS A 197 -2.43 5.29 -5.65
N LEU A 198 -1.29 5.31 -4.99
CA LEU A 198 -0.05 5.83 -5.55
C LEU A 198 0.90 4.67 -5.82
N PRO A 199 1.17 4.33 -7.09
CA PRO A 199 2.13 3.30 -7.42
C PRO A 199 3.49 3.65 -6.80
N ARG A 200 4.02 2.73 -6.00
CA ARG A 200 5.41 2.85 -5.53
C ARG A 200 6.29 2.54 -6.72
N THR A 201 7.12 3.46 -7.12
CA THR A 201 8.31 3.10 -7.85
C THR A 201 9.09 2.18 -6.92
N LEU A 202 8.91 0.86 -7.08
CA LEU A 202 9.91 -0.07 -6.62
C LEU A 202 11.17 0.46 -7.29
N SER A 203 12.03 1.13 -6.52
CA SER A 203 13.36 1.42 -7.00
C SER A 203 13.83 0.08 -7.50
N LYS A 204 13.91 -0.07 -8.83
CA LYS A 204 14.60 -1.20 -9.45
C LYS A 204 15.77 -1.38 -8.54
N VAL A 205 15.84 -2.54 -7.86
CA VAL A 205 17.01 -2.90 -7.07
C VAL A 205 18.12 -2.38 -7.94
N ARG A 206 18.76 -1.30 -7.51
CA ARG A 206 19.85 -0.72 -8.28
C ARG A 206 20.70 -1.92 -8.49
N ASP A 207 20.70 -2.37 -9.73
CA ASP A 207 21.60 -3.37 -10.18
C ASP A 207 22.94 -2.89 -9.66
N ILE A 208 23.40 -3.52 -8.58
CA ILE A 208 24.72 -3.27 -8.01
C ILE A 208 25.73 -3.99 -8.92
N THR A 209 25.51 -3.91 -10.18
CA THR A 209 26.53 -3.93 -11.21
C THR A 209 27.12 -2.52 -11.20
N GLY A 210 27.44 -2.11 -9.97
CA GLY A 210 28.18 -0.93 -9.67
C GLY A 210 29.43 -0.94 -10.46
N GLY A 211 29.65 0.13 -11.17
CA GLY A 211 30.80 0.34 -11.96
C GLY A 211 32.05 -0.19 -11.26
N LEU A 212 32.76 -1.04 -11.97
CA LEU A 212 34.13 -1.38 -11.67
C LEU A 212 34.87 -0.08 -11.34
N PRO A 213 35.60 -0.04 -10.21
CA PRO A 213 36.41 1.12 -9.91
C PRO A 213 37.35 1.33 -11.12
N ARG A 214 37.26 2.52 -11.75
CA ARG A 214 38.24 2.94 -12.73
C ARG A 214 39.58 2.93 -12.03
N VAL A 215 40.40 1.95 -12.36
CA VAL A 215 41.81 2.01 -12.06
C VAL A 215 42.34 3.14 -12.94
N THR A 216 42.62 4.27 -12.33
CA THR A 216 43.44 5.33 -12.98
C THR A 216 44.89 4.87 -12.88
N GLU A 217 45.49 4.61 -14.02
CA GLU A 217 46.97 4.65 -14.18
C GLU A 217 47.46 6.07 -13.90
#